data_4fee1575ddf821fb6183125d6dbbe06d
#
_entry.id   4fee1575ddf821fb6183125d6dbbe06d
#
_cell.length_a   1.000
_cell.length_b   1.000
_cell.length_c   1.000
_cell.angle_alpha   90.00
_cell.angle_beta   90.00
_cell.angle_gamma   90.00
#
_symmetry.space_group_name_H-M   'P 1'
#
loop_
_entity.id
_entity.type
_entity.pdbx_description
1 polymer ?
#
loop_
_entity_poly.entity_id
_entity_poly.type
_entity_poly.pdbx_seq_one_letter_code
_entity_poly.pdbx_strand_id
1 'polypeptide(L)'
;MTDRDETFAKVEALIEPFNKKGVALSEATSFQGDLEWDSLIVMDFVASVEDEFDILITMNMQAEIETVGQLVDAVETLRNGGE
;
A
#
# COMPACT_ATOMS: atom_id res chain seq x y z
N MET A 1 19.33 -1.15 -7.84
CA MET A 1 18.59 -1.22 -6.58
C MET A 1 18.09 0.14 -6.17
N THR A 2 16.83 0.28 -5.94
CA THR A 2 16.25 1.58 -5.61
C THR A 2 15.43 1.47 -4.34
N ASP A 3 15.20 2.62 -3.70
CA ASP A 3 14.34 2.67 -2.52
C ASP A 3 12.95 2.17 -2.86
N ARG A 4 12.51 2.39 -4.11
CA ARG A 4 11.19 1.95 -4.51
C ARG A 4 11.06 0.43 -4.48
N ASP A 5 12.10 -0.29 -4.88
CA ASP A 5 12.08 -1.74 -4.82
C ASP A 5 11.93 -2.24 -3.39
N GLU A 6 12.64 -1.60 -2.47
CA GLU A 6 12.54 -1.96 -1.06
C GLU A 6 11.17 -1.64 -0.51
N THR A 7 10.63 -0.48 -0.88
CA THR A 7 9.31 -0.09 -0.44
C THR A 7 8.26 -1.06 -0.94
N PHE A 8 8.37 -1.44 -2.21
CA PHE A 8 7.43 -2.39 -2.79
C PHE A 8 7.49 -3.73 -2.05
N ALA A 9 8.69 -4.21 -1.75
CA ALA A 9 8.84 -5.48 -1.05
C ALA A 9 8.21 -5.42 0.34
N LYS A 10 8.37 -4.30 1.03
CA LYS A 10 7.75 -4.15 2.35
C LYS A 10 6.24 -4.08 2.25
N VAL A 11 5.74 -3.39 1.22
CA VAL A 11 4.30 -3.31 1.00
C VAL A 11 3.74 -4.70 0.71
N GLU A 12 4.45 -5.48 -0.10
CA GLU A 12 4.02 -6.85 -0.37
C GLU A 12 3.91 -7.66 0.91
N ALA A 13 4.89 -7.52 1.78
CA ALA A 13 4.88 -8.25 3.05
C ALA A 13 3.70 -7.84 3.91
N LEU A 14 3.33 -6.56 3.87
CA LEU A 14 2.19 -6.08 4.62
C LEU A 14 0.86 -6.56 4.02
N ILE A 15 0.82 -6.73 2.70
CA ILE A 15 -0.38 -7.20 2.02
C ILE A 15 -0.62 -8.69 2.32
N GLU A 16 0.45 -9.45 2.51
CA GLU A 16 0.36 -10.90 2.60
C GLU A 16 -0.72 -11.40 3.56
N PRO A 17 -0.80 -10.88 4.80
CA PRO A 17 -1.83 -11.38 5.73
C PRO A 17 -3.24 -11.15 5.24
N PHE A 18 -3.43 -10.19 4.35
CA PHE A 18 -4.75 -9.85 3.82
C PHE A 18 -5.00 -10.45 2.44
N ASN A 19 -3.99 -11.07 1.83
CA ASN A 19 -4.10 -11.61 0.49
C ASN A 19 -4.57 -13.06 0.53
N LYS A 20 -5.83 -13.22 0.86
CA LYS A 20 -6.38 -14.57 1.05
C LYS A 20 -6.58 -15.32 -0.25
N LYS A 21 -6.66 -14.59 -1.35
CA LYS A 21 -6.87 -15.21 -2.65
C LYS A 21 -5.56 -15.62 -3.31
N GLY A 22 -4.43 -15.26 -2.73
CA GLY A 22 -3.13 -15.60 -3.32
C GLY A 22 -2.87 -14.89 -4.63
N VAL A 23 -3.37 -13.66 -4.76
CA VAL A 23 -3.19 -12.89 -5.97
C VAL A 23 -1.72 -12.53 -6.16
N ALA A 24 -1.21 -12.68 -7.39
CA ALA A 24 0.15 -12.26 -7.71
C ALA A 24 0.19 -10.73 -7.68
N LEU A 25 1.12 -10.18 -6.92
CA LEU A 25 1.18 -8.74 -6.72
C LEU A 25 2.09 -8.07 -7.74
N SER A 26 1.63 -6.95 -8.24
CA SER A 26 2.42 -6.08 -9.11
C SER A 26 1.98 -4.65 -8.84
N GLU A 27 2.64 -3.70 -9.47
CA GLU A 27 2.25 -2.31 -9.29
C GLU A 27 0.87 -2.02 -9.83
N ALA A 28 0.41 -2.81 -10.79
CA ALA A 28 -0.92 -2.63 -11.39
C ALA A 28 -2.02 -3.34 -10.61
N THR A 29 -1.68 -4.15 -9.61
CA THR A 29 -2.67 -4.86 -8.83
C THR A 29 -3.56 -3.87 -8.08
N SER A 30 -4.87 -3.99 -8.25
CA SER A 30 -5.78 -3.09 -7.57
C SER A 30 -6.30 -3.72 -6.28
N PHE A 31 -6.48 -2.89 -5.26
CA PHE A 31 -6.91 -3.40 -3.96
C PHE A 31 -8.36 -3.85 -3.99
N GLN A 32 -9.22 -3.09 -4.62
CA GLN A 32 -10.62 -3.44 -4.66
C GLN A 32 -10.96 -4.42 -5.78
N GLY A 33 -10.29 -4.27 -6.92
CA GLY A 33 -10.59 -5.11 -8.06
C GLY A 33 -9.92 -6.48 -7.97
N ASP A 34 -8.58 -6.47 -7.92
CA ASP A 34 -7.83 -7.73 -7.96
C ASP A 34 -7.84 -8.45 -6.62
N LEU A 35 -7.61 -7.71 -5.54
CA LEU A 35 -7.58 -8.30 -4.21
C LEU A 35 -8.98 -8.43 -3.59
N GLU A 36 -9.93 -7.69 -4.13
CA GLU A 36 -11.33 -7.72 -3.68
C GLU A 36 -11.46 -7.37 -2.21
N TRP A 37 -10.68 -6.39 -1.78
CA TRP A 37 -10.75 -5.89 -0.41
C TRP A 37 -11.95 -4.97 -0.25
N ASP A 38 -12.60 -5.05 0.91
CA ASP A 38 -13.62 -4.08 1.25
C ASP A 38 -12.99 -2.93 2.07
N SER A 39 -13.83 -1.98 2.47
CA SER A 39 -13.33 -0.79 3.15
C SER A 39 -12.63 -1.12 4.46
N LEU A 40 -13.13 -2.11 5.19
CA LEU A 40 -12.54 -2.46 6.47
C LEU A 40 -11.14 -3.02 6.30
N ILE A 41 -10.95 -3.88 5.30
CA ILE A 41 -9.64 -4.44 5.05
C ILE A 41 -8.67 -3.36 4.60
N VAL A 42 -9.15 -2.46 3.74
CA VAL A 42 -8.30 -1.36 3.27
C VAL A 42 -7.85 -0.50 4.45
N MET A 43 -8.77 -0.19 5.36
CA MET A 43 -8.42 0.64 6.51
C MET A 43 -7.42 -0.06 7.43
N ASP A 44 -7.61 -1.36 7.66
CA ASP A 44 -6.66 -2.12 8.49
C ASP A 44 -5.29 -2.15 7.83
N PHE A 45 -5.26 -2.36 6.52
CA PHE A 45 -4.00 -2.40 5.79
C PHE A 45 -3.31 -1.05 5.83
N VAL A 46 -4.05 0.03 5.61
CA VAL A 46 -3.48 1.38 5.63
C VAL A 46 -2.86 1.66 6.99
N ALA A 47 -3.55 1.26 8.05
CA ALA A 47 -3.01 1.45 9.40
C ALA A 47 -1.68 0.71 9.57
N SER A 48 -1.59 -0.50 9.01
CA SER A 48 -0.35 -1.26 9.07
C SER A 48 0.78 -0.55 8.33
N VAL A 49 0.45 0.04 7.16
CA VAL A 49 1.44 0.76 6.38
C VAL A 49 1.92 1.99 7.15
N GLU A 50 1.01 2.72 7.75
CA GLU A 50 1.37 3.90 8.53
C GLU A 50 2.32 3.54 9.67
N ASP A 51 2.03 2.43 10.33
CA ASP A 51 2.84 1.99 11.45
C ASP A 51 4.21 1.50 10.98
N GLU A 52 4.24 0.75 9.89
CA GLU A 52 5.49 0.18 9.40
C GLU A 52 6.46 1.25 8.92
N PHE A 53 5.95 2.26 8.22
CA PHE A 53 6.80 3.29 7.63
C PHE A 53 6.84 4.58 8.44
N ASP A 54 6.09 4.62 9.54
CA ASP A 54 6.02 5.81 10.39
C ASP A 54 5.60 7.04 9.59
N ILE A 55 4.52 6.90 8.85
CA ILE A 55 3.96 7.96 8.01
C ILE A 55 2.49 8.10 8.31
N LEU A 56 1.90 9.18 7.80
CA LEU A 56 0.47 9.42 7.96
C LEU A 56 -0.17 9.53 6.59
N ILE A 57 -1.12 8.65 6.31
CA ILE A 57 -1.85 8.66 5.04
C ILE A 57 -3.21 9.26 5.29
N THR A 58 -3.48 10.43 4.70
CA THR A 58 -4.74 11.12 4.88
C THR A 58 -5.85 10.39 4.14
N MET A 59 -7.09 10.71 4.48
CA MET A 59 -8.23 10.11 3.80
C MET A 59 -8.26 10.50 2.32
N ASN A 60 -7.85 11.73 2.01
CA ASN A 60 -7.78 12.14 0.61
C ASN A 60 -6.77 11.29 -0.16
N MET A 61 -5.62 11.05 0.42
CA MET A 61 -4.62 10.22 -0.22
C MET A 61 -5.13 8.78 -0.37
N GLN A 62 -5.78 8.28 0.67
CA GLN A 62 -6.31 6.92 0.63
C GLN A 62 -7.34 6.76 -0.48
N ALA A 63 -8.16 7.77 -0.70
CA ALA A 63 -9.17 7.72 -1.74
C ALA A 63 -8.56 7.66 -3.13
N GLU A 64 -7.36 8.19 -3.31
CA GLU A 64 -6.68 8.18 -4.60
C GLU A 64 -5.83 6.94 -4.82
N ILE A 65 -5.57 6.19 -3.75
CA ILE A 65 -4.74 4.99 -3.86
C ILE A 65 -5.62 3.82 -4.25
N GLU A 66 -5.48 3.37 -5.50
CA GLU A 66 -6.28 2.26 -6.02
C GLU A 66 -5.43 1.03 -6.32
N THR A 67 -4.15 1.21 -6.57
CA THR A 67 -3.26 0.11 -6.91
C THR A 67 -2.06 0.08 -5.98
N VAL A 68 -1.37 -1.06 -5.99
CA VAL A 68 -0.16 -1.21 -5.18
C VAL A 68 0.87 -0.16 -5.57
N GLY A 69 1.02 0.09 -6.87
CA GLY A 69 1.98 1.10 -7.33
C GLY A 69 1.67 2.48 -6.81
N GLN A 70 0.39 2.85 -6.78
CA GLN A 70 0.00 4.15 -6.26
C GLN A 70 0.30 4.24 -4.76
N LEU A 71 0.11 3.14 -4.04
CA LEU A 71 0.45 3.12 -2.62
C LEU A 71 1.96 3.29 -2.43
N VAL A 72 2.76 2.60 -3.23
CA VAL A 72 4.20 2.73 -3.15
C VAL A 72 4.62 4.17 -3.42
N ASP A 73 4.00 4.80 -4.42
CA ASP A 73 4.29 6.21 -4.70
C ASP A 73 3.99 7.10 -3.49
N ALA A 74 2.86 6.87 -2.86
CA ALA A 74 2.48 7.67 -1.70
C ALA A 74 3.45 7.47 -0.55
N VAL A 75 3.83 6.22 -0.30
CA VAL A 75 4.77 5.92 0.78
C VAL A 75 6.12 6.59 0.51
N GLU A 76 6.59 6.51 -0.72
CA GLU A 76 7.88 7.12 -1.07
C GLU A 76 7.84 8.63 -0.88
N THR A 77 6.75 9.26 -1.31
CA THR A 77 6.60 10.70 -1.15
C THR A 77 6.63 11.10 0.31
N LEU A 78 5.92 10.36 1.14
CA LEU A 78 5.83 10.69 2.57
C LEU A 78 7.13 10.38 3.30
N ARG A 79 7.81 9.31 2.93
CA ARG A 79 9.07 8.94 3.56
C ARG A 79 10.19 9.90 3.22
N ASN A 80 10.16 10.46 2.04
CA ASN A 80 11.22 11.35 1.58
C ASN A 80 11.01 12.77 2.09
N GLY A 81 10.37 12.88 3.21
CA GLY A 81 10.26 14.14 3.88
C GLY A 81 8.94 14.84 3.69
N GLY A 82 8.15 14.36 2.76
CA GLY A 82 6.87 14.98 2.51
C GLY A 82 6.99 16.44 2.13
N GLU A 83 8.18 16.84 1.75
CA GLU A 83 8.37 18.23 1.36
C GLU A 83 7.81 18.48 0.02
#